data_3c4adfdcb8452401787124b71d1a426d
#
_entry.id   3c4adfdcb8452401787124b71d1a426d
#
_cell.length_a   1.000
_cell.length_b   1.000
_cell.length_c   1.000
_cell.angle_alpha   90.00
_cell.angle_beta   90.00
_cell.angle_gamma   90.00
#
_symmetry.space_group_name_H-M   'P 1'
#
loop_
_entity.id
_entity.type
_entity.pdbx_description
1 polymer ?
#
loop_
_entity_poly.entity_id
_entity_poly.type
_entity_poly.pdbx_seq_one_letter_code
_entity_poly.pdbx_strand_id
1 'polypeptide(L)'
;FTGADGEPTNPQTDDHKQKQMSEEKQEWMDEEETDQKNIQNIRISERLQNVITESWHFMKNNRKARSIMIVNALIGSVSTLVLFFLQAKLPLAGLNEALLGPALFVMGLGAALGAKVVGYFPNWKYKKYVILSGIGVLSAFGMTFSGNPYLMILGGFVGSFADDFLEVRTDILLNDMIPSEQRATLISVNSFTFSLVMIVMSTLMGSIM
;
A
#
# COMPACT_ATOMS: atom_id res chain seq x y z
N PHE A 1 -65.45 -33.00 -41.47
CA PHE A 1 -65.48 -33.67 -40.18
C PHE A 1 -64.68 -32.83 -39.19
N THR A 2 -65.45 -32.20 -38.30
CA THR A 2 -65.15 -31.77 -36.90
C THR A 2 -63.76 -31.25 -36.65
N GLY A 3 -63.57 -29.96 -36.48
CA GLY A 3 -63.92 -29.29 -35.24
C GLY A 3 -62.58 -29.13 -34.43
N ALA A 4 -61.94 -28.03 -34.58
CA ALA A 4 -61.00 -27.60 -33.58
C ALA A 4 -61.31 -26.10 -33.35
N ASP A 5 -62.00 -25.86 -32.25
CA ASP A 5 -62.30 -24.53 -31.71
C ASP A 5 -61.03 -23.83 -31.30
N GLY A 6 -60.51 -22.96 -32.18
CA GLY A 6 -59.46 -22.03 -31.85
C GLY A 6 -60.12 -20.88 -31.09
N GLU A 7 -60.02 -20.87 -29.78
CA GLU A 7 -60.34 -19.72 -28.94
C GLU A 7 -59.49 -18.53 -29.39
N PRO A 8 -60.05 -17.35 -29.67
CA PRO A 8 -59.25 -16.17 -30.05
C PRO A 8 -58.46 -15.71 -28.82
N THR A 9 -57.20 -15.98 -28.84
CA THR A 9 -56.24 -15.43 -27.85
C THR A 9 -56.28 -13.88 -27.97
N ASN A 10 -56.76 -13.26 -26.91
CA ASN A 10 -56.84 -11.80 -26.84
C ASN A 10 -55.38 -11.22 -26.73
N PRO A 11 -54.88 -10.45 -27.70
CA PRO A 11 -53.51 -9.97 -27.72
C PRO A 11 -53.14 -9.13 -26.49
N GLN A 12 -54.11 -8.54 -25.81
CA GLN A 12 -53.91 -7.71 -24.62
C GLN A 12 -53.60 -8.51 -23.38
N THR A 13 -54.00 -9.80 -23.30
CA THR A 13 -53.73 -10.67 -22.17
C THR A 13 -52.32 -11.26 -22.23
N ASP A 14 -51.75 -11.44 -23.41
CA ASP A 14 -50.39 -11.95 -23.60
C ASP A 14 -49.35 -10.87 -23.31
N ASP A 15 -49.59 -9.63 -23.66
CA ASP A 15 -48.70 -8.48 -23.36
C ASP A 15 -48.61 -8.24 -21.84
N HIS A 16 -49.72 -8.35 -21.12
CA HIS A 16 -49.70 -8.20 -19.66
C HIS A 16 -48.95 -9.35 -18.96
N LYS A 17 -49.08 -10.58 -19.45
CA LYS A 17 -48.34 -11.73 -18.91
C LYS A 17 -46.86 -11.66 -19.19
N GLN A 18 -46.48 -11.21 -20.40
CA GLN A 18 -45.06 -11.01 -20.73
C GLN A 18 -44.41 -9.90 -19.89
N LYS A 19 -45.13 -8.79 -19.63
CA LYS A 19 -44.66 -7.73 -18.79
C LYS A 19 -44.51 -8.16 -17.33
N GLN A 20 -45.46 -8.87 -16.77
CA GLN A 20 -45.36 -9.45 -15.42
C GLN A 20 -44.20 -10.43 -15.30
N MET A 21 -43.99 -11.29 -16.26
CA MET A 21 -42.86 -12.25 -16.27
C MET A 21 -41.50 -11.51 -16.39
N SER A 22 -41.44 -10.39 -17.10
CA SER A 22 -40.20 -9.59 -17.20
C SER A 22 -39.90 -8.83 -15.93
N GLU A 23 -40.92 -8.28 -15.25
CA GLU A 23 -40.78 -7.58 -13.96
C GLU A 23 -40.38 -8.58 -12.85
N GLU A 24 -40.99 -9.74 -12.80
CA GLU A 24 -40.66 -10.81 -11.84
C GLU A 24 -39.21 -11.32 -12.04
N LYS A 25 -38.80 -11.50 -13.29
CA LYS A 25 -37.44 -11.92 -13.64
C LYS A 25 -36.40 -10.86 -13.28
N GLN A 26 -36.74 -9.58 -13.41
CA GLN A 26 -35.89 -8.45 -13.03
C GLN A 26 -35.71 -8.40 -11.51
N GLU A 27 -36.79 -8.58 -10.76
CA GLU A 27 -36.79 -8.60 -9.30
C GLU A 27 -35.91 -9.76 -8.74
N TRP A 28 -36.04 -10.96 -9.34
CA TRP A 28 -35.14 -12.08 -8.99
C TRP A 28 -33.67 -11.82 -9.29
N MET A 29 -33.34 -11.16 -10.40
CA MET A 29 -31.96 -10.82 -10.75
C MET A 29 -31.39 -9.76 -9.79
N ASP A 30 -32.18 -8.77 -9.41
CA ASP A 30 -31.78 -7.71 -8.48
C ASP A 30 -31.59 -8.26 -7.05
N GLU A 31 -32.43 -9.22 -6.64
CA GLU A 31 -32.33 -9.91 -5.35
C GLU A 31 -31.07 -10.79 -5.30
N GLU A 32 -30.79 -11.54 -6.36
CA GLU A 32 -29.58 -12.39 -6.47
C GLU A 32 -28.31 -11.55 -6.51
N GLU A 33 -28.30 -10.40 -7.19
CA GLU A 33 -27.16 -9.46 -7.21
C GLU A 33 -26.91 -8.82 -5.83
N THR A 34 -27.99 -8.52 -5.10
CA THR A 34 -27.91 -7.94 -3.75
C THR A 34 -27.38 -8.97 -2.75
N ASP A 35 -27.84 -10.21 -2.83
CA ASP A 35 -27.35 -11.30 -2.00
C ASP A 35 -25.88 -11.64 -2.28
N GLN A 36 -25.48 -11.64 -3.53
CA GLN A 36 -24.07 -11.83 -3.91
C GLN A 36 -23.17 -10.73 -3.36
N LYS A 37 -23.61 -9.46 -3.45
CA LYS A 37 -22.90 -8.32 -2.85
C LYS A 37 -22.80 -8.43 -1.33
N ASN A 38 -23.86 -8.83 -0.66
CA ASN A 38 -23.87 -9.02 0.78
C ASN A 38 -22.92 -10.15 1.23
N ILE A 39 -22.95 -11.29 0.53
CA ILE A 39 -22.04 -12.41 0.80
C ILE A 39 -20.59 -12.01 0.57
N GLN A 40 -20.32 -11.23 -0.47
CA GLN A 40 -18.98 -10.72 -0.76
C GLN A 40 -18.49 -9.76 0.31
N ASN A 41 -19.34 -8.84 0.79
CA ASN A 41 -19.02 -7.89 1.86
C ASN A 41 -18.74 -8.60 3.18
N ILE A 42 -19.55 -9.63 3.54
CA ILE A 42 -19.35 -10.45 4.75
C ILE A 42 -17.99 -11.17 4.66
N ARG A 43 -17.69 -11.81 3.53
CA ARG A 43 -16.39 -12.49 3.31
C ARG A 43 -15.20 -11.53 3.39
N ILE A 44 -15.34 -10.31 2.89
CA ILE A 44 -14.27 -9.28 2.96
C ILE A 44 -14.07 -8.86 4.42
N SER A 45 -15.14 -8.60 5.17
CA SER A 45 -15.05 -8.20 6.57
C SER A 45 -14.43 -9.29 7.46
N GLU A 46 -14.81 -10.55 7.26
CA GLU A 46 -14.23 -11.70 7.96
C GLU A 46 -12.75 -11.88 7.64
N ARG A 47 -12.36 -11.74 6.36
CA ARG A 47 -10.94 -11.78 5.96
C ARG A 47 -10.13 -10.67 6.59
N LEU A 48 -10.65 -9.43 6.61
CA LEU A 48 -9.99 -8.30 7.26
C LEU A 48 -9.84 -8.53 8.76
N GLN A 49 -10.88 -9.02 9.42
CA GLN A 49 -10.85 -9.31 10.85
C GLN A 49 -9.85 -10.43 11.18
N ASN A 50 -9.79 -11.48 10.37
CA ASN A 50 -8.81 -12.57 10.51
C ASN A 50 -7.38 -12.05 10.31
N VAL A 51 -7.11 -11.27 9.26
CA VAL A 51 -5.80 -10.67 9.02
C VAL A 51 -5.36 -9.77 10.18
N ILE A 52 -6.25 -8.95 10.72
CA ILE A 52 -5.95 -8.08 11.87
C ILE A 52 -5.64 -8.94 13.10
N THR A 53 -6.44 -9.97 13.37
CA THR A 53 -6.28 -10.84 14.54
C THR A 53 -4.99 -11.66 14.45
N GLU A 54 -4.71 -12.26 13.29
CA GLU A 54 -3.47 -13.01 13.05
C GLU A 54 -2.25 -12.09 13.11
N SER A 55 -2.35 -10.88 12.54
CA SER A 55 -1.31 -9.86 12.61
C SER A 55 -0.99 -9.48 14.05
N TRP A 56 -2.03 -9.25 14.85
CA TRP A 56 -1.88 -8.92 16.26
C TRP A 56 -1.24 -10.07 17.06
N HIS A 57 -1.69 -11.29 16.83
CA HIS A 57 -1.16 -12.48 17.48
C HIS A 57 0.31 -12.72 17.11
N PHE A 58 0.65 -12.59 15.84
CA PHE A 58 2.03 -12.68 15.35
C PHE A 58 2.93 -11.61 15.98
N MET A 59 2.49 -10.35 15.96
CA MET A 59 3.21 -9.22 16.56
C MET A 59 3.43 -9.39 18.05
N LYS A 60 2.45 -9.92 18.77
CA LYS A 60 2.52 -10.16 20.21
C LYS A 60 3.54 -11.25 20.55
N ASN A 61 3.57 -12.31 19.78
CA ASN A 61 4.39 -13.50 20.05
C ASN A 61 5.84 -13.39 19.54
N ASN A 62 6.10 -12.57 18.50
CA ASN A 62 7.42 -12.44 17.91
C ASN A 62 8.04 -11.06 18.14
N ARG A 63 8.63 -10.89 19.34
CA ARG A 63 9.20 -9.60 19.77
C ARG A 63 10.29 -9.07 18.84
N LYS A 64 11.09 -9.96 18.25
CA LYS A 64 12.18 -9.59 17.34
C LYS A 64 11.64 -9.10 16.00
N ALA A 65 10.72 -9.83 15.39
CA ALA A 65 10.07 -9.42 14.12
C ALA A 65 9.33 -8.09 14.30
N ARG A 66 8.56 -7.93 15.37
CA ARG A 66 7.88 -6.66 15.70
C ARG A 66 8.83 -5.48 15.77
N SER A 67 9.97 -5.62 16.47
CA SER A 67 10.97 -4.55 16.58
C SER A 67 11.55 -4.18 15.22
N ILE A 68 11.85 -5.16 14.39
CA ILE A 68 12.37 -4.97 13.05
C ILE A 68 11.34 -4.23 12.16
N MET A 69 10.07 -4.67 12.16
CA MET A 69 9.00 -4.04 11.39
C MET A 69 8.73 -2.59 11.80
N ILE A 70 8.67 -2.32 13.11
CA ILE A 70 8.43 -0.96 13.62
C ILE A 70 9.59 -0.02 13.24
N VAL A 71 10.84 -0.47 13.40
CA VAL A 71 12.01 0.34 13.04
C VAL A 71 12.05 0.62 11.54
N ASN A 72 11.78 -0.39 10.71
CA ASN A 72 11.69 -0.22 9.27
C ASN A 72 10.57 0.75 8.89
N ALA A 73 9.38 0.57 9.45
CA ALA A 73 8.23 1.43 9.21
C ALA A 73 8.47 2.89 9.63
N LEU A 74 9.19 3.13 10.72
CA LEU A 74 9.56 4.49 11.16
C LEU A 74 10.50 5.17 10.16
N ILE A 75 11.56 4.49 9.73
CA ILE A 75 12.53 5.05 8.79
C ILE A 75 11.88 5.23 7.41
N GLY A 76 11.17 4.23 6.92
CA GLY A 76 10.49 4.27 5.63
C GLY A 76 9.39 5.32 5.55
N SER A 77 8.59 5.49 6.62
CA SER A 77 7.56 6.53 6.64
C SER A 77 8.15 7.94 6.59
N VAL A 78 9.25 8.21 7.28
CA VAL A 78 9.93 9.51 7.19
C VAL A 78 10.49 9.72 5.79
N SER A 79 11.14 8.72 5.19
CA SER A 79 11.66 8.78 3.82
C SER A 79 10.55 9.08 2.81
N THR A 80 9.46 8.34 2.88
CA THR A 80 8.29 8.54 2.00
C THR A 80 7.69 9.95 2.15
N LEU A 81 7.55 10.45 3.38
CA LEU A 81 7.06 11.80 3.63
C LEU A 81 8.01 12.86 3.10
N VAL A 82 9.32 12.69 3.27
CA VAL A 82 10.33 13.57 2.67
C VAL A 82 10.15 13.66 1.16
N LEU A 83 9.94 12.54 0.46
CA LEU A 83 9.70 12.54 -0.98
C LEU A 83 8.43 13.30 -1.37
N PHE A 84 7.33 13.13 -0.63
CA PHE A 84 6.09 13.88 -0.88
C PHE A 84 6.29 15.38 -0.69
N PHE A 85 6.99 15.78 0.37
CA PHE A 85 7.29 17.19 0.60
C PHE A 85 8.24 17.78 -0.46
N LEU A 86 9.22 17.01 -0.92
CA LEU A 86 10.12 17.45 -1.99
C LEU A 86 9.35 17.69 -3.30
N GLN A 87 8.36 16.87 -3.65
CA GLN A 87 7.52 17.10 -4.82
C GLN A 87 6.81 18.45 -4.77
N ALA A 88 6.32 18.86 -3.59
CA ALA A 88 5.66 20.14 -3.41
C ALA A 88 6.66 21.33 -3.31
N LYS A 89 7.82 21.12 -2.67
CA LYS A 89 8.79 22.19 -2.40
C LYS A 89 9.74 22.47 -3.56
N LEU A 90 10.05 21.52 -4.42
CA LEU A 90 10.99 21.71 -5.52
C LEU A 90 10.60 22.86 -6.48
N PRO A 91 9.33 22.96 -6.96
CA PRO A 91 8.92 24.09 -7.77
C PRO A 91 9.02 25.43 -7.01
N LEU A 92 8.67 25.44 -5.71
CA LEU A 92 8.78 26.63 -4.85
C LEU A 92 10.24 27.07 -4.63
N ALA A 93 11.17 26.14 -4.66
CA ALA A 93 12.61 26.40 -4.60
C ALA A 93 13.22 26.85 -5.94
N GLY A 94 12.40 27.02 -6.97
CA GLY A 94 12.81 27.52 -8.29
C GLY A 94 13.16 26.44 -9.30
N LEU A 95 12.83 25.18 -9.05
CA LEU A 95 12.94 24.14 -10.07
C LEU A 95 11.84 24.33 -11.13
N ASN A 96 12.22 24.32 -12.41
CA ASN A 96 11.26 24.35 -13.49
C ASN A 96 10.33 23.10 -13.41
N GLU A 97 9.01 23.30 -13.52
CA GLU A 97 8.02 22.22 -13.42
C GLU A 97 8.28 21.09 -14.40
N ALA A 98 8.78 21.39 -15.62
CA ALA A 98 9.17 20.39 -16.61
C ALA A 98 10.30 19.46 -16.14
N LEU A 99 11.12 19.91 -15.17
CA LEU A 99 12.21 19.12 -14.59
C LEU A 99 11.79 18.31 -13.38
N LEU A 100 10.56 18.44 -12.88
CA LEU A 100 10.08 17.71 -11.72
C LEU A 100 10.10 16.18 -11.96
N GLY A 101 9.61 15.71 -13.10
CA GLY A 101 9.66 14.31 -13.48
C GLY A 101 11.07 13.72 -13.51
N PRO A 102 12.01 14.33 -14.26
CA PRO A 102 13.43 13.94 -14.22
C PRO A 102 14.03 13.94 -12.81
N ALA A 103 13.71 14.94 -11.98
CA ALA A 103 14.19 15.02 -10.60
C ALA A 103 13.70 13.83 -9.75
N LEU A 104 12.41 13.51 -9.83
CA LEU A 104 11.83 12.36 -9.14
C LEU A 104 12.42 11.04 -9.65
N PHE A 105 12.70 10.94 -10.94
CA PHE A 105 13.37 9.78 -11.51
C PHE A 105 14.78 9.60 -10.92
N VAL A 106 15.57 10.67 -10.81
CA VAL A 106 16.90 10.63 -10.17
C VAL A 106 16.80 10.19 -8.72
N MET A 107 15.81 10.68 -7.97
CA MET A 107 15.58 10.24 -6.60
C MET A 107 15.24 8.74 -6.54
N GLY A 108 14.39 8.23 -7.46
CA GLY A 108 14.06 6.82 -7.58
C GLY A 108 15.26 5.92 -7.93
N LEU A 109 16.25 6.44 -8.66
CA LEU A 109 17.52 5.71 -8.87
C LEU A 109 18.27 5.47 -7.56
N GLY A 110 18.13 6.36 -6.57
CA GLY A 110 18.65 6.14 -5.23
C GLY A 110 18.10 4.86 -4.62
N ALA A 111 16.79 4.65 -4.67
CA ALA A 111 16.11 3.44 -4.20
C ALA A 111 16.69 2.16 -4.84
N ALA A 112 16.74 2.13 -6.18
CA ALA A 112 17.28 1.00 -6.93
C ALA A 112 18.75 0.68 -6.56
N LEU A 113 19.56 1.72 -6.35
CA LEU A 113 20.95 1.55 -5.91
C LEU A 113 21.02 1.07 -4.47
N GLY A 114 20.19 1.57 -3.56
CA GLY A 114 20.09 1.13 -2.17
C GLY A 114 19.79 -0.35 -2.09
N ALA A 115 18.75 -0.79 -2.79
CA ALA A 115 18.36 -2.20 -2.89
C ALA A 115 19.51 -3.10 -3.40
N LYS A 116 20.21 -2.64 -4.46
CA LYS A 116 21.33 -3.40 -5.05
C LYS A 116 22.52 -3.52 -4.09
N VAL A 117 22.85 -2.44 -3.39
CA VAL A 117 24.03 -2.35 -2.53
C VAL A 117 23.95 -3.26 -1.32
N VAL A 118 22.76 -3.62 -0.85
CA VAL A 118 22.56 -4.60 0.24
C VAL A 118 23.31 -5.90 -0.02
N GLY A 119 23.32 -6.38 -1.26
CA GLY A 119 23.99 -7.65 -1.63
C GLY A 119 25.50 -7.66 -1.41
N TYR A 120 26.15 -6.50 -1.32
CA TYR A 120 27.61 -6.42 -1.07
C TYR A 120 27.97 -6.54 0.43
N PHE A 121 26.97 -6.44 1.31
CA PHE A 121 27.21 -6.44 2.76
C PHE A 121 26.42 -7.52 3.52
N PRO A 122 26.38 -8.79 3.06
CA PRO A 122 25.51 -9.82 3.62
C PRO A 122 25.79 -10.11 5.10
N ASN A 123 27.04 -9.92 5.53
CA ASN A 123 27.51 -10.22 6.90
C ASN A 123 27.32 -9.08 7.90
N TRP A 124 26.78 -7.96 7.47
CA TRP A 124 26.54 -6.85 8.40
C TRP A 124 25.39 -7.16 9.36
N LYS A 125 25.60 -6.78 10.63
CA LYS A 125 24.51 -6.85 11.63
C LYS A 125 23.41 -5.83 11.27
N TYR A 126 22.15 -6.20 11.45
CA TYR A 126 20.97 -5.36 11.17
C TYR A 126 21.09 -3.97 11.79
N LYS A 127 21.65 -3.85 13.00
CA LYS A 127 21.88 -2.55 13.66
C LYS A 127 22.70 -1.57 12.81
N LYS A 128 23.67 -2.05 12.00
CA LYS A 128 24.45 -1.17 11.11
C LYS A 128 23.61 -0.60 9.99
N TYR A 129 22.71 -1.44 9.41
CA TYR A 129 21.77 -0.98 8.40
C TYR A 129 20.85 0.10 8.97
N VAL A 130 20.24 -0.12 10.14
CA VAL A 130 19.35 0.84 10.82
C VAL A 130 20.06 2.17 11.09
N ILE A 131 21.28 2.14 11.62
CA ILE A 131 22.02 3.38 11.93
C ILE A 131 22.35 4.14 10.65
N LEU A 132 22.86 3.46 9.63
CA LEU A 132 23.26 4.10 8.38
C LEU A 132 22.05 4.68 7.64
N SER A 133 20.95 3.91 7.55
CA SER A 133 19.72 4.38 6.94
C SER A 133 19.07 5.50 7.74
N GLY A 134 19.07 5.41 9.06
CA GLY A 134 18.59 6.52 9.91
C GLY A 134 19.34 7.81 9.68
N ILE A 135 20.68 7.77 9.62
CA ILE A 135 21.50 8.94 9.30
C ILE A 135 21.19 9.45 7.88
N GLY A 136 21.07 8.55 6.90
CA GLY A 136 20.74 8.91 5.52
C GLY A 136 19.40 9.64 5.41
N VAL A 137 18.33 9.08 6.01
CA VAL A 137 17.00 9.70 5.99
C VAL A 137 16.95 11.00 6.78
N LEU A 138 17.62 11.11 7.92
CA LEU A 138 17.72 12.37 8.68
C LEU A 138 18.49 13.45 7.90
N SER A 139 19.55 13.08 7.19
CA SER A 139 20.28 14.03 6.33
C SER A 139 19.41 14.49 5.15
N ALA A 140 18.66 13.57 4.54
CA ALA A 140 17.68 13.87 3.49
C ALA A 140 16.62 14.88 3.98
N PHE A 141 16.06 14.63 5.16
CA PHE A 141 15.13 15.55 5.82
C PHE A 141 15.74 16.93 6.02
N GLY A 142 16.98 17.02 6.54
CA GLY A 142 17.68 18.30 6.69
C GLY A 142 17.89 19.04 5.37
N MET A 143 18.18 18.32 4.27
CA MET A 143 18.35 18.92 2.95
C MET A 143 17.07 19.51 2.36
N THR A 144 15.88 19.09 2.82
CA THR A 144 14.59 19.69 2.38
C THR A 144 14.44 21.16 2.76
N PHE A 145 15.22 21.64 3.72
CA PHE A 145 15.20 23.03 4.18
C PHE A 145 16.27 23.91 3.54
N SER A 146 17.08 23.39 2.63
CA SER A 146 18.22 24.12 2.03
C SER A 146 17.82 25.29 1.12
N GLY A 147 16.60 25.32 0.60
CA GLY A 147 16.18 26.30 -0.42
C GLY A 147 16.84 26.12 -1.79
N ASN A 148 17.80 25.21 -1.94
CA ASN A 148 18.45 24.90 -3.21
C ASN A 148 17.87 23.61 -3.81
N PRO A 149 17.23 23.68 -5.00
CA PRO A 149 16.56 22.53 -5.59
C PRO A 149 17.50 21.37 -5.88
N TYR A 150 18.75 21.61 -6.24
CA TYR A 150 19.72 20.54 -6.51
C TYR A 150 20.13 19.80 -5.23
N LEU A 151 20.27 20.52 -4.12
CA LEU A 151 20.55 19.90 -2.83
C LEU A 151 19.35 19.12 -2.30
N MET A 152 18.14 19.62 -2.58
CA MET A 152 16.90 18.90 -2.26
C MET A 152 16.77 17.60 -3.08
N ILE A 153 17.12 17.61 -4.37
CA ILE A 153 17.15 16.40 -5.23
C ILE A 153 18.17 15.40 -4.68
N LEU A 154 19.35 15.87 -4.30
CA LEU A 154 20.37 15.01 -3.66
C LEU A 154 19.84 14.41 -2.36
N GLY A 155 19.14 15.20 -1.55
CA GLY A 155 18.47 14.73 -0.34
C GLY A 155 17.46 13.61 -0.63
N GLY A 156 16.60 13.81 -1.62
CA GLY A 156 15.65 12.78 -2.05
C GLY A 156 16.33 11.50 -2.53
N PHE A 157 17.43 11.62 -3.28
CA PHE A 157 18.23 10.47 -3.71
C PHE A 157 18.82 9.71 -2.51
N VAL A 158 19.44 10.42 -1.56
CA VAL A 158 20.04 9.82 -0.35
C VAL A 158 18.97 9.20 0.54
N GLY A 159 17.82 9.85 0.70
CA GLY A 159 16.69 9.33 1.47
C GLY A 159 16.15 8.02 0.88
N SER A 160 15.87 7.99 -0.41
CA SER A 160 15.40 6.80 -1.11
C SER A 160 16.43 5.67 -1.08
N PHE A 161 17.71 6.00 -1.27
CA PHE A 161 18.80 5.03 -1.15
C PHE A 161 18.83 4.39 0.24
N ALA A 162 18.77 5.21 1.28
CA ALA A 162 18.86 4.76 2.66
C ALA A 162 17.63 3.91 3.08
N ASP A 163 16.47 4.26 2.58
CA ASP A 163 15.22 3.54 2.80
C ASP A 163 15.27 2.13 2.22
N ASP A 164 15.47 2.01 0.91
CA ASP A 164 15.51 0.71 0.23
C ASP A 164 16.69 -0.15 0.68
N PHE A 165 17.81 0.46 1.07
CA PHE A 165 18.94 -0.25 1.68
C PHE A 165 18.55 -0.92 2.99
N LEU A 166 17.68 -0.31 3.81
CA LEU A 166 17.15 -0.95 5.01
C LEU A 166 16.00 -1.91 4.71
N GLU A 167 15.06 -1.52 3.84
CA GLU A 167 13.86 -2.29 3.53
C GLU A 167 14.20 -3.67 3.00
N VAL A 168 15.05 -3.76 1.98
CA VAL A 168 15.49 -5.04 1.40
C VAL A 168 16.15 -5.94 2.45
N ARG A 169 16.99 -5.36 3.34
CA ARG A 169 17.60 -6.13 4.43
C ARG A 169 16.56 -6.59 5.45
N THR A 170 15.57 -5.77 5.73
CA THR A 170 14.45 -6.10 6.61
C THR A 170 13.66 -7.27 6.05
N ASP A 171 13.30 -7.22 4.78
CA ASP A 171 12.54 -8.27 4.10
C ASP A 171 13.29 -9.61 4.11
N ILE A 172 14.57 -9.61 3.81
CA ILE A 172 15.40 -10.82 3.90
C ILE A 172 15.34 -11.40 5.31
N LEU A 173 15.56 -10.59 6.35
CA LEU A 173 15.55 -11.05 7.74
C LEU A 173 14.17 -11.54 8.20
N LEU A 174 13.10 -10.89 7.81
CA LEU A 174 11.74 -11.28 8.15
C LEU A 174 11.37 -12.59 7.46
N ASN A 175 11.73 -12.75 6.18
CA ASN A 175 11.50 -13.99 5.43
C ASN A 175 12.27 -15.18 6.00
N ASP A 176 13.50 -14.96 6.51
CA ASP A 176 14.32 -16.00 7.14
C ASP A 176 13.78 -16.45 8.52
N MET A 177 12.98 -15.59 9.17
CA MET A 177 12.45 -15.88 10.52
C MET A 177 11.13 -16.66 10.49
N ILE A 178 10.50 -16.84 9.33
CA ILE A 178 9.13 -17.35 9.22
C ILE A 178 9.03 -18.50 8.23
N PRO A 179 8.28 -19.58 8.60
CA PRO A 179 7.95 -20.66 7.67
C PRO A 179 7.24 -20.15 6.40
N SER A 180 7.44 -20.85 5.28
CA SER A 180 6.91 -20.45 3.98
C SER A 180 5.39 -20.28 3.96
N GLU A 181 4.68 -21.05 4.78
CA GLU A 181 3.20 -20.99 4.87
C GLU A 181 2.69 -19.68 5.49
N GLN A 182 3.51 -18.99 6.29
CA GLN A 182 3.13 -17.75 6.98
C GLN A 182 3.63 -16.48 6.28
N ARG A 183 4.29 -16.59 5.13
CA ARG A 183 4.84 -15.41 4.41
C ARG A 183 3.77 -14.41 3.97
N ALA A 184 2.62 -14.88 3.54
CA ALA A 184 1.51 -14.00 3.16
C ALA A 184 1.01 -13.17 4.35
N THR A 185 0.88 -13.80 5.53
CA THR A 185 0.52 -13.12 6.78
C THR A 185 1.59 -12.09 7.17
N LEU A 186 2.88 -12.44 7.02
CA LEU A 186 3.98 -11.52 7.30
C LEU A 186 3.91 -10.25 6.45
N ILE A 187 3.72 -10.39 5.14
CA ILE A 187 3.61 -9.25 4.22
C ILE A 187 2.44 -8.35 4.63
N SER A 188 1.29 -8.94 4.97
CA SER A 188 0.11 -8.19 5.43
C SER A 188 0.39 -7.44 6.74
N VAL A 189 1.06 -8.09 7.70
CA VAL A 189 1.44 -7.49 8.99
C VAL A 189 2.43 -6.34 8.79
N ASN A 190 3.43 -6.52 7.92
CA ASN A 190 4.42 -5.48 7.62
C ASN A 190 3.75 -4.25 6.99
N SER A 191 2.90 -4.45 5.98
CA SER A 191 2.14 -3.38 5.34
C SER A 191 1.19 -2.67 6.30
N PHE A 192 0.52 -3.41 7.18
CA PHE A 192 -0.35 -2.84 8.20
C PHE A 192 0.44 -2.00 9.22
N THR A 193 1.59 -2.52 9.68
CA THR A 193 2.48 -1.81 10.60
C THR A 193 2.98 -0.50 9.97
N PHE A 194 3.41 -0.55 8.69
CA PHE A 194 3.81 0.64 7.95
C PHE A 194 2.68 1.67 7.87
N SER A 195 1.47 1.25 7.53
CA SER A 195 0.30 2.13 7.43
C SER A 195 -0.03 2.82 8.75
N LEU A 196 0.01 2.09 9.87
CA LEU A 196 -0.21 2.67 11.21
C LEU A 196 0.85 3.71 11.57
N VAL A 197 2.13 3.38 11.32
CA VAL A 197 3.25 4.31 11.59
C VAL A 197 3.14 5.53 10.67
N MET A 198 2.77 5.34 9.40
CA MET A 198 2.61 6.42 8.43
C MET A 198 1.53 7.43 8.84
N ILE A 199 0.39 6.97 9.40
CA ILE A 199 -0.67 7.84 9.92
C ILE A 199 -0.11 8.75 11.04
N VAL A 200 0.62 8.18 11.99
CA VAL A 200 1.20 8.96 13.10
C VAL A 200 2.28 9.91 12.59
N MET A 201 3.19 9.41 11.74
CA MET A 201 4.31 10.22 11.23
C MET A 201 3.84 11.33 10.30
N SER A 202 2.80 11.11 9.48
CA SER A 202 2.25 12.14 8.59
C SER A 202 1.68 13.33 9.38
N THR A 203 1.01 13.05 10.50
CA THR A 203 0.48 14.10 11.39
C THR A 203 1.61 14.89 12.04
N LEU A 204 2.65 14.21 12.55
CA LEU A 204 3.80 14.87 13.17
C LEU A 204 4.61 15.69 12.16
N MET A 205 4.91 15.12 11.00
CA MET A 205 5.69 15.79 9.96
C MET A 205 4.93 16.97 9.34
N GLY A 206 3.62 16.84 9.14
CA GLY A 206 2.77 17.92 8.62
C GLY A 206 2.72 19.15 9.53
N SER A 207 2.96 18.98 10.86
CA SER A 207 3.05 20.12 11.79
C SER A 207 4.41 20.83 11.78
N ILE A 208 5.46 20.21 11.20
CA ILE A 208 6.83 20.73 11.17
C ILE A 208 7.14 21.39 9.82
N MET A 209 6.52 20.94 8.75
CA MET A 209 6.77 21.36 7.36
C MET A 209 5.73 22.30 6.80
#